data_9a90fb60ab1eee9a25e1f721fec153af
#
_entry.id   9a90fb60ab1eee9a25e1f721fec153af
#
_cell.length_a   1.000
_cell.length_b   1.000
_cell.length_c   1.000
_cell.angle_alpha   90.00
_cell.angle_beta   90.00
_cell.angle_gamma   90.00
#
_symmetry.space_group_name_H-M   'P 1'
#
loop_
_entity.id
_entity.type
_entity.pdbx_description
1 polymer ?
#
loop_
_entity_poly.entity_id
_entity_poly.type
_entity_poly.pdbx_seq_one_letter_code
_entity_poly.pdbx_strand_id
1 'polypeptide(L)'
;MSERDLLMIPGPIAFDPAVLRAMSKPTESHVAPSFIEVFGRALEGMREVFQSSNGQPFAMAGSGSLAMDMAVANLIEPGDKVLVISTGYFGDRMADICVRYGATVKLLSAELGDIVPLDEIEAELKSGSYKLLTVTHVDTSTGVVTPVKEIAQLASRYGTLNVADGVCATAGEECRMEAWGLDVYFTASQKAVGVPPGLALLVVGPHALEAFKARKTPVASYYADFSNWLPVMQAYEQRKAAYYGTPAVNLIYALDESIRQIVAEGMDARFRRHKIIGSAIKSGLAALGLKEVPVRPEVSACTLSCAYFPEGVDAQLLGKVKDQGIVLAGGLHAAIKTRYFRVGHMGAITPGDALAVVGALEKGLVDLGYPVERGWGVAETQKILAEL
;
A
#
# COMPACT_ATOMS: atom_id res chain seq x y z
N MET A 1 -0.79 33.04 5.18
CA MET A 1 -0.33 31.67 5.28
C MET A 1 -1.32 30.81 4.52
N SER A 2 -0.86 29.91 3.67
CA SER A 2 -1.75 28.96 2.99
C SER A 2 -2.42 28.08 4.07
N GLU A 3 -3.74 27.99 4.06
CA GLU A 3 -4.48 27.11 4.99
C GLU A 3 -4.29 25.62 4.67
N ARG A 4 -3.42 25.27 3.72
CA ARG A 4 -3.30 23.91 3.21
C ARG A 4 -1.84 23.53 2.94
N ASP A 5 -1.27 22.73 3.83
CA ASP A 5 0.01 22.08 3.60
C ASP A 5 -0.15 20.98 2.53
N LEU A 6 0.81 20.87 1.61
CA LEU A 6 0.90 19.75 0.68
C LEU A 6 1.46 18.53 1.42
N LEU A 7 0.66 17.48 1.55
CA LEU A 7 1.07 16.24 2.20
C LEU A 7 1.84 15.36 1.22
N MET A 8 3.14 15.28 1.41
CA MET A 8 4.04 14.39 0.68
C MET A 8 4.60 13.28 1.60
N ILE A 9 3.73 12.76 2.47
CA ILE A 9 4.03 11.63 3.36
C ILE A 9 3.51 10.32 2.74
N PRO A 10 4.05 9.14 3.13
CA PRO A 10 3.58 7.83 2.61
C PRO A 10 2.19 7.40 3.11
N GLY A 11 1.36 8.36 3.48
CA GLY A 11 -0.01 8.18 3.96
C GLY A 11 -0.20 8.59 5.44
N PRO A 12 -1.37 9.21 5.72
CA PRO A 12 -2.39 9.58 4.73
C PRO A 12 -1.90 10.59 3.70
N ILE A 13 -2.35 10.43 2.45
CA ILE A 13 -1.99 11.33 1.34
C ILE A 13 -2.93 12.54 1.24
N ALA A 14 -2.63 13.48 0.37
CA ALA A 14 -3.59 14.49 -0.05
C ALA A 14 -4.71 13.84 -0.90
N PHE A 15 -5.96 14.11 -0.58
CA PHE A 15 -7.11 13.51 -1.26
C PHE A 15 -7.70 14.45 -2.30
N ASP A 16 -8.20 13.86 -3.40
CA ASP A 16 -8.91 14.63 -4.43
C ASP A 16 -10.13 15.33 -3.82
N PRO A 17 -10.38 16.62 -4.17
CA PRO A 17 -11.53 17.35 -3.66
C PRO A 17 -12.88 16.70 -3.97
N ALA A 18 -13.04 15.96 -5.07
CA ALA A 18 -14.28 15.26 -5.38
C ALA A 18 -14.52 14.09 -4.43
N VAL A 19 -13.46 13.38 -4.02
CA VAL A 19 -13.53 12.32 -3.01
C VAL A 19 -13.98 12.90 -1.66
N LEU A 20 -13.41 14.04 -1.26
CA LEU A 20 -13.80 14.72 -0.02
C LEU A 20 -15.26 15.23 -0.08
N ARG A 21 -15.71 15.75 -1.22
CA ARG A 21 -17.12 16.13 -1.42
C ARG A 21 -18.05 14.92 -1.35
N ALA A 22 -17.67 13.79 -1.92
CA ALA A 22 -18.46 12.56 -1.82
C ALA A 22 -18.64 12.11 -0.37
N MET A 23 -17.56 12.20 0.44
CA MET A 23 -17.60 11.87 1.87
C MET A 23 -18.49 12.84 2.67
N SER A 24 -18.63 14.09 2.25
CA SER A 24 -19.37 15.13 2.99
C SER A 24 -20.89 15.08 2.81
N LYS A 25 -21.42 14.12 2.06
CA LYS A 25 -22.87 13.90 1.93
C LYS A 25 -23.52 13.62 3.29
N PRO A 26 -24.80 13.99 3.49
CA PRO A 26 -25.55 13.54 4.64
C PRO A 26 -25.50 12.01 4.75
N THR A 27 -25.25 11.51 5.96
CA THR A 27 -25.21 10.06 6.21
C THR A 27 -26.58 9.44 6.00
N GLU A 28 -26.64 8.37 5.23
CA GLU A 28 -27.84 7.58 4.97
C GLU A 28 -27.84 6.28 5.77
N SER A 29 -28.99 5.61 5.79
CA SER A 29 -29.07 4.23 6.29
C SER A 29 -28.24 3.28 5.41
N HIS A 30 -27.46 2.41 6.04
CA HIS A 30 -26.68 1.38 5.32
C HIS A 30 -27.55 0.34 4.59
N VAL A 31 -28.86 0.34 4.82
CA VAL A 31 -29.85 -0.47 4.09
C VAL A 31 -30.70 0.36 3.13
N ALA A 32 -30.40 1.64 2.94
CA ALA A 32 -31.07 2.46 1.91
C ALA A 32 -30.71 1.96 0.51
N PRO A 33 -31.66 1.88 -0.43
CA PRO A 33 -31.40 1.43 -1.80
C PRO A 33 -30.28 2.22 -2.49
N SER A 34 -30.21 3.54 -2.26
CA SER A 34 -29.15 4.43 -2.77
C SER A 34 -27.76 4.01 -2.28
N PHE A 35 -27.61 3.70 -1.00
CA PHE A 35 -26.36 3.27 -0.43
C PHE A 35 -25.95 1.86 -0.88
N ILE A 36 -26.92 0.94 -0.95
CA ILE A 36 -26.71 -0.43 -1.45
C ILE A 36 -26.14 -0.40 -2.87
N GLU A 37 -26.70 0.47 -3.73
CA GLU A 37 -26.21 0.65 -5.11
C GLU A 37 -24.77 1.17 -5.14
N VAL A 38 -24.44 2.17 -4.33
CA VAL A 38 -23.09 2.75 -4.23
C VAL A 38 -22.09 1.71 -3.71
N PHE A 39 -22.45 1.00 -2.65
CA PHE A 39 -21.53 0.01 -2.08
C PHE A 39 -21.29 -1.17 -3.05
N GLY A 40 -22.33 -1.65 -3.71
CA GLY A 40 -22.19 -2.69 -4.74
C GLY A 40 -21.24 -2.26 -5.86
N ARG A 41 -21.40 -1.04 -6.41
CA ARG A 41 -20.47 -0.49 -7.42
C ARG A 41 -19.03 -0.36 -6.91
N ALA A 42 -18.85 0.10 -5.68
CA ALA A 42 -17.52 0.22 -5.09
C ALA A 42 -16.83 -1.15 -4.99
N LEU A 43 -17.55 -2.20 -4.57
CA LEU A 43 -17.03 -3.57 -4.53
C LEU A 43 -16.69 -4.10 -5.93
N GLU A 44 -17.55 -3.88 -6.91
CA GLU A 44 -17.28 -4.25 -8.31
C GLU A 44 -16.04 -3.55 -8.86
N GLY A 45 -15.95 -2.24 -8.65
CA GLY A 45 -14.79 -1.45 -9.09
C GLY A 45 -13.48 -1.80 -8.36
N MET A 46 -13.54 -2.33 -7.13
CA MET A 46 -12.35 -2.87 -6.47
C MET A 46 -11.73 -4.02 -7.28
N ARG A 47 -12.52 -4.87 -7.95
CA ARG A 47 -11.95 -5.92 -8.82
C ARG A 47 -11.11 -5.34 -9.95
N GLU A 48 -11.55 -4.24 -10.55
CA GLU A 48 -10.80 -3.57 -11.60
C GLU A 48 -9.50 -2.97 -11.06
N VAL A 49 -9.55 -2.31 -9.89
CA VAL A 49 -8.37 -1.71 -9.27
C VAL A 49 -7.34 -2.78 -8.83
N PHE A 50 -7.80 -3.91 -8.33
CA PHE A 50 -6.95 -5.02 -7.91
C PHE A 50 -6.58 -5.97 -9.06
N GLN A 51 -7.15 -5.77 -10.25
CA GLN A 51 -6.95 -6.62 -11.43
C GLN A 51 -7.29 -8.10 -11.12
N SER A 52 -8.51 -8.31 -10.58
CA SER A 52 -9.02 -9.64 -10.22
C SER A 52 -10.50 -9.73 -10.55
N SER A 53 -10.84 -10.45 -11.61
CA SER A 53 -12.22 -10.59 -12.10
C SER A 53 -13.07 -11.53 -11.22
N ASN A 54 -12.45 -12.51 -10.59
CA ASN A 54 -13.09 -13.60 -9.84
C ASN A 54 -12.90 -13.51 -8.31
N GLY A 55 -12.11 -12.56 -7.83
CA GLY A 55 -11.87 -12.35 -6.41
C GLY A 55 -13.08 -11.73 -5.69
N GLN A 56 -13.26 -12.06 -4.42
CA GLN A 56 -14.25 -11.46 -3.54
C GLN A 56 -13.68 -10.22 -2.88
N PRO A 57 -14.23 -9.03 -3.15
CA PRO A 57 -13.81 -7.81 -2.46
C PRO A 57 -14.46 -7.69 -1.08
N PHE A 58 -13.71 -7.09 -0.16
CA PHE A 58 -14.15 -6.69 1.17
C PHE A 58 -13.73 -5.24 1.42
N ALA A 59 -14.67 -4.41 1.84
CA ALA A 59 -14.42 -3.03 2.28
C ALA A 59 -14.96 -2.85 3.69
N MET A 60 -14.03 -2.84 4.66
CA MET A 60 -14.33 -2.92 6.09
C MET A 60 -13.97 -1.63 6.81
N ALA A 61 -14.80 -1.23 7.78
CA ALA A 61 -14.43 -0.15 8.69
C ALA A 61 -13.19 -0.56 9.51
N GLY A 62 -12.06 0.10 9.25
CA GLY A 62 -10.79 -0.21 9.91
C GLY A 62 -9.58 0.38 9.20
N SER A 63 -8.39 -0.03 9.61
CA SER A 63 -7.12 0.40 9.04
C SER A 63 -6.45 -0.72 8.24
N GLY A 64 -5.29 -0.43 7.61
CA GLY A 64 -4.46 -1.46 7.00
C GLY A 64 -4.06 -2.58 7.96
N SER A 65 -3.93 -2.31 9.25
CA SER A 65 -3.68 -3.36 10.25
C SER A 65 -4.84 -4.34 10.38
N LEU A 66 -6.09 -3.86 10.22
CA LEU A 66 -7.23 -4.77 10.13
C LEU A 66 -7.16 -5.64 8.87
N ALA A 67 -6.73 -5.06 7.74
CA ALA A 67 -6.58 -5.84 6.51
C ALA A 67 -5.53 -6.95 6.66
N MET A 68 -4.39 -6.67 7.32
CA MET A 68 -3.39 -7.68 7.70
C MET A 68 -3.99 -8.77 8.59
N ASP A 69 -4.71 -8.37 9.65
CA ASP A 69 -5.39 -9.27 10.57
C ASP A 69 -6.39 -10.18 9.84
N MET A 70 -7.26 -9.58 9.01
CA MET A 70 -8.26 -10.34 8.24
C MET A 70 -7.63 -11.37 7.31
N ALA A 71 -6.58 -10.98 6.59
CA ALA A 71 -5.90 -11.87 5.65
C ALA A 71 -5.32 -13.10 6.36
N VAL A 72 -4.73 -12.91 7.54
CA VAL A 72 -4.09 -13.99 8.31
C VAL A 72 -5.12 -14.81 9.10
N ALA A 73 -5.98 -14.14 9.88
CA ALA A 73 -6.92 -14.81 10.79
C ALA A 73 -7.83 -15.84 10.09
N ASN A 74 -8.18 -15.57 8.83
CA ASN A 74 -9.07 -16.42 8.04
C ASN A 74 -8.37 -17.57 7.32
N LEU A 75 -7.04 -17.54 7.15
CA LEU A 75 -6.32 -18.52 6.33
C LEU A 75 -5.44 -19.47 7.13
N ILE A 76 -5.09 -19.12 8.37
CA ILE A 76 -4.25 -19.96 9.23
C ILE A 76 -5.01 -20.48 10.43
N GLU A 77 -4.56 -21.62 10.93
CA GLU A 77 -5.01 -22.28 12.17
C GLU A 77 -3.81 -22.45 13.12
N PRO A 78 -4.05 -22.60 14.44
CA PRO A 78 -2.95 -22.83 15.36
C PRO A 78 -2.10 -24.06 14.97
N GLY A 79 -0.78 -23.86 14.90
CA GLY A 79 0.19 -24.87 14.48
C GLY A 79 0.54 -24.85 12.98
N ASP A 80 -0.19 -24.10 12.14
CA ASP A 80 0.18 -23.94 10.74
C ASP A 80 1.55 -23.30 10.58
N LYS A 81 2.32 -23.76 9.60
CA LYS A 81 3.61 -23.14 9.24
C LYS A 81 3.40 -22.00 8.25
N VAL A 82 3.95 -20.85 8.57
CA VAL A 82 3.88 -19.63 7.72
C VAL A 82 5.28 -19.16 7.39
N LEU A 83 5.52 -18.91 6.09
CA LEU A 83 6.72 -18.26 5.59
C LEU A 83 6.44 -16.77 5.42
N VAL A 84 7.21 -15.92 6.11
CA VAL A 84 7.09 -14.46 5.99
C VAL A 84 8.33 -13.91 5.31
N ILE A 85 8.12 -13.18 4.21
CA ILE A 85 9.17 -12.46 3.48
C ILE A 85 9.13 -11.00 3.92
N SER A 86 10.18 -10.55 4.62
CA SER A 86 10.28 -9.20 5.17
C SER A 86 11.37 -8.39 4.49
N THR A 87 11.01 -7.17 4.08
CA THR A 87 11.92 -6.14 3.59
C THR A 87 11.93 -4.92 4.51
N GLY A 88 11.29 -5.04 5.70
CA GLY A 88 11.25 -3.98 6.70
C GLY A 88 10.12 -4.14 7.72
N TYR A 89 9.73 -3.02 8.31
CA TYR A 89 8.83 -2.95 9.46
C TYR A 89 7.48 -3.65 9.26
N PHE A 90 6.89 -3.60 8.05
CA PHE A 90 5.56 -4.17 7.84
C PHE A 90 5.61 -5.68 7.60
N GLY A 91 6.69 -6.19 6.99
CA GLY A 91 6.94 -7.64 6.94
C GLY A 91 7.13 -8.23 8.35
N ASP A 92 7.91 -7.56 9.22
CA ASP A 92 8.10 -7.98 10.61
C ASP A 92 6.78 -7.96 11.39
N ARG A 93 5.95 -6.92 11.20
CA ARG A 93 4.60 -6.86 11.80
C ARG A 93 3.72 -8.02 11.34
N MET A 94 3.80 -8.43 10.08
CA MET A 94 3.04 -9.56 9.56
C MET A 94 3.46 -10.86 10.28
N ALA A 95 4.75 -11.04 10.54
CA ALA A 95 5.24 -12.17 11.32
C ALA A 95 4.65 -12.18 12.74
N ASP A 96 4.64 -11.02 13.42
CA ASP A 96 4.03 -10.88 14.76
C ASP A 96 2.54 -11.22 14.76
N ILE A 97 1.80 -10.81 13.72
CA ILE A 97 0.37 -11.14 13.58
C ILE A 97 0.20 -12.65 13.41
N CYS A 98 0.97 -13.30 12.53
CA CYS A 98 0.91 -14.74 12.33
C CYS A 98 1.16 -15.53 13.63
N VAL A 99 2.16 -15.12 14.42
CA VAL A 99 2.47 -15.71 15.73
C VAL A 99 1.29 -15.58 16.69
N ARG A 100 0.61 -14.42 16.72
CA ARG A 100 -0.57 -14.19 17.60
C ARG A 100 -1.75 -15.10 17.26
N TYR A 101 -1.90 -15.50 16.00
CA TYR A 101 -2.88 -16.48 15.57
C TYR A 101 -2.41 -17.94 15.71
N GLY A 102 -1.28 -18.16 16.38
CA GLY A 102 -0.78 -19.49 16.73
C GLY A 102 0.04 -20.17 15.63
N ALA A 103 0.45 -19.46 14.59
CA ALA A 103 1.30 -20.04 13.55
C ALA A 103 2.74 -20.26 14.02
N THR A 104 3.40 -21.25 13.43
CA THR A 104 4.85 -21.42 13.47
C THR A 104 5.46 -20.64 12.31
N VAL A 105 6.09 -19.49 12.61
CA VAL A 105 6.61 -18.58 11.60
C VAL A 105 8.07 -18.87 11.28
N LYS A 106 8.38 -19.01 10.00
CA LYS A 106 9.72 -18.84 9.44
C LYS A 106 9.79 -17.46 8.83
N LEU A 107 10.69 -16.61 9.31
CA LEU A 107 10.95 -15.28 8.78
C LEU A 107 12.20 -15.32 7.91
N LEU A 108 12.09 -14.88 6.65
CA LEU A 108 13.20 -14.53 5.80
C LEU A 108 13.25 -13.00 5.70
N SER A 109 14.33 -12.41 6.20
CA SER A 109 14.54 -10.96 6.20
C SER A 109 15.60 -10.58 5.19
N ALA A 110 15.28 -9.60 4.35
CA ALA A 110 16.26 -9.02 3.44
C ALA A 110 17.30 -8.18 4.18
N GLU A 111 18.46 -8.00 3.57
CA GLU A 111 19.39 -6.94 3.95
C GLU A 111 18.72 -5.56 3.78
N LEU A 112 19.12 -4.59 4.60
CA LEU A 112 18.52 -3.27 4.59
C LEU A 112 18.56 -2.61 3.20
N GLY A 113 17.40 -2.30 2.66
CA GLY A 113 17.26 -1.67 1.35
C GLY A 113 17.26 -2.65 0.17
N ASP A 114 17.29 -3.94 0.42
CA ASP A 114 17.24 -4.98 -0.62
C ASP A 114 16.04 -5.91 -0.45
N ILE A 115 15.92 -6.88 -1.33
CA ILE A 115 14.92 -7.95 -1.31
C ILE A 115 15.55 -9.26 -0.86
N VAL A 116 14.73 -10.19 -0.36
CA VAL A 116 15.15 -11.59 -0.17
C VAL A 116 15.34 -12.23 -1.54
N PRO A 117 16.48 -12.88 -1.81
CA PRO A 117 16.72 -13.55 -3.08
C PRO A 117 15.67 -14.63 -3.39
N LEU A 118 15.22 -14.72 -4.65
CA LEU A 118 14.18 -15.67 -5.06
C LEU A 118 14.60 -17.13 -4.89
N ASP A 119 15.87 -17.43 -5.07
CA ASP A 119 16.45 -18.76 -4.87
C ASP A 119 16.46 -19.18 -3.39
N GLU A 120 16.65 -18.23 -2.46
CA GLU A 120 16.51 -18.46 -1.02
C GLU A 120 15.05 -18.77 -0.65
N ILE A 121 14.09 -17.99 -1.20
CA ILE A 121 12.66 -18.24 -1.00
C ILE A 121 12.28 -19.63 -1.57
N GLU A 122 12.75 -19.96 -2.78
CA GLU A 122 12.47 -21.26 -3.39
C GLU A 122 13.08 -22.41 -2.59
N ALA A 123 14.32 -22.27 -2.12
CA ALA A 123 14.98 -23.28 -1.29
C ALA A 123 14.20 -23.53 0.01
N GLU A 124 13.68 -22.49 0.64
CA GLU A 124 12.87 -22.61 1.86
C GLU A 124 11.53 -23.27 1.57
N LEU A 125 10.81 -22.88 0.52
CA LEU A 125 9.54 -23.51 0.12
C LEU A 125 9.72 -25.00 -0.23
N LYS A 126 10.84 -25.35 -0.86
CA LYS A 126 11.18 -26.74 -1.22
C LYS A 126 11.51 -27.59 -0.01
N SER A 127 12.13 -27.03 1.03
CA SER A 127 12.56 -27.74 2.25
C SER A 127 11.43 -27.91 3.26
N GLY A 128 10.43 -27.04 3.22
CA GLY A 128 9.33 -26.97 4.17
C GLY A 128 7.97 -27.16 3.50
N SER A 129 6.97 -27.47 4.33
CA SER A 129 5.56 -27.50 3.94
C SER A 129 4.89 -26.31 4.61
N TYR A 130 4.64 -25.25 3.88
CA TYR A 130 4.03 -24.04 4.40
C TYR A 130 2.56 -23.96 4.02
N LYS A 131 1.70 -23.61 4.99
CA LYS A 131 0.28 -23.32 4.75
C LYS A 131 0.12 -22.01 3.99
N LEU A 132 0.92 -21.00 4.38
CA LEU A 132 0.83 -19.66 3.89
C LEU A 132 2.22 -19.04 3.69
N LEU A 133 2.40 -18.28 2.60
CA LEU A 133 3.48 -17.32 2.43
C LEU A 133 2.89 -15.92 2.50
N THR A 134 3.55 -15.00 3.22
CA THR A 134 3.19 -13.58 3.21
C THR A 134 4.36 -12.73 2.75
N VAL A 135 4.06 -11.68 2.00
CA VAL A 135 5.06 -10.75 1.47
C VAL A 135 4.52 -9.32 1.46
N THR A 136 5.36 -8.33 1.77
CA THR A 136 5.02 -6.91 1.60
C THR A 136 5.46 -6.45 0.22
N HIS A 137 4.50 -5.97 -0.60
CA HIS A 137 4.79 -5.52 -1.97
C HIS A 137 5.69 -4.29 -1.96
N VAL A 138 5.33 -3.26 -1.18
CA VAL A 138 6.18 -2.10 -0.90
C VAL A 138 6.25 -1.86 0.59
N ASP A 139 7.43 -2.04 1.18
CA ASP A 139 7.60 -1.71 2.59
C ASP A 139 7.81 -0.20 2.78
N THR A 140 6.87 0.43 3.46
CA THR A 140 6.87 1.88 3.70
C THR A 140 8.07 2.35 4.53
N SER A 141 8.72 1.45 5.25
CA SER A 141 9.86 1.80 6.11
C SER A 141 11.19 1.85 5.35
N THR A 142 11.27 1.19 4.20
CA THR A 142 12.50 1.11 3.41
C THR A 142 12.35 1.68 2.01
N GLY A 143 11.12 1.74 1.46
CA GLY A 143 10.86 2.09 0.07
C GLY A 143 11.20 0.98 -0.91
N VAL A 144 11.43 -0.24 -0.39
CA VAL A 144 11.73 -1.42 -1.22
C VAL A 144 10.45 -1.96 -1.85
N VAL A 145 10.48 -2.20 -3.16
CA VAL A 145 9.47 -2.95 -3.90
C VAL A 145 9.94 -4.40 -4.08
N THR A 146 9.09 -5.34 -3.69
CA THR A 146 9.35 -6.78 -3.73
C THR A 146 8.75 -7.39 -5.00
N PRO A 147 9.40 -8.36 -5.67
CA PRO A 147 8.89 -9.02 -6.89
C PRO A 147 7.76 -10.01 -6.55
N VAL A 148 6.59 -9.47 -6.16
CA VAL A 148 5.44 -10.27 -5.68
C VAL A 148 4.90 -11.25 -6.72
N LYS A 149 5.02 -10.95 -8.02
CA LYS A 149 4.64 -11.85 -9.11
C LYS A 149 5.43 -13.16 -9.04
N GLU A 150 6.74 -13.06 -9.02
CA GLU A 150 7.68 -14.19 -8.99
C GLU A 150 7.50 -14.99 -7.70
N ILE A 151 7.31 -14.31 -6.57
CA ILE A 151 7.09 -14.95 -5.25
C ILE A 151 5.75 -15.69 -5.22
N ALA A 152 4.67 -15.10 -5.74
CA ALA A 152 3.37 -15.77 -5.82
C ALA A 152 3.44 -17.04 -6.70
N GLN A 153 4.16 -16.97 -7.83
CA GLN A 153 4.37 -18.12 -8.71
C GLN A 153 5.19 -19.22 -8.04
N LEU A 154 6.20 -18.86 -7.23
CA LEU A 154 6.93 -19.82 -6.41
C LEU A 154 6.01 -20.47 -5.38
N ALA A 155 5.26 -19.68 -4.59
CA ALA A 155 4.33 -20.21 -3.60
C ALA A 155 3.32 -21.17 -4.21
N SER A 156 2.70 -20.82 -5.34
CA SER A 156 1.75 -21.68 -6.07
C SER A 156 2.39 -22.98 -6.55
N ARG A 157 3.63 -22.96 -7.03
CA ARG A 157 4.37 -24.15 -7.48
C ARG A 157 4.55 -25.17 -6.35
N TYR A 158 4.69 -24.71 -5.12
CA TYR A 158 4.86 -25.56 -3.94
C TYR A 158 3.55 -25.78 -3.15
N GLY A 159 2.40 -25.40 -3.72
CA GLY A 159 1.08 -25.59 -3.10
C GLY A 159 0.84 -24.78 -1.84
N THR A 160 1.57 -23.66 -1.70
CA THR A 160 1.49 -22.71 -0.58
C THR A 160 0.58 -21.56 -0.96
N LEU A 161 -0.42 -21.24 -0.11
CA LEU A 161 -1.21 -20.01 -0.25
C LEU A 161 -0.32 -18.80 -0.15
N ASN A 162 -0.68 -17.72 -0.84
CA ASN A 162 0.09 -16.48 -0.77
C ASN A 162 -0.79 -15.27 -0.47
N VAL A 163 -0.27 -14.39 0.38
CA VAL A 163 -0.89 -13.13 0.77
C VAL A 163 0.11 -12.00 0.54
N ALA A 164 -0.26 -10.99 -0.22
CA ALA A 164 0.57 -9.82 -0.41
C ALA A 164 -0.05 -8.57 0.23
N ASP A 165 0.77 -7.89 1.04
CA ASP A 165 0.49 -6.57 1.57
C ASP A 165 0.74 -5.50 0.50
N GLY A 166 -0.33 -4.99 -0.08
CA GLY A 166 -0.32 -3.92 -1.07
C GLY A 166 -0.58 -2.53 -0.49
N VAL A 167 -0.48 -2.32 0.83
CA VAL A 167 -0.87 -1.05 1.44
C VAL A 167 -0.17 0.15 0.81
N CYS A 168 1.11 0.10 0.53
CA CYS A 168 1.83 1.17 -0.15
C CYS A 168 1.98 0.97 -1.67
N ALA A 169 1.37 -0.06 -2.24
CA ALA A 169 1.51 -0.45 -3.64
C ALA A 169 0.21 -0.33 -4.44
N THR A 170 -0.92 -0.80 -3.87
CA THR A 170 -2.22 -0.88 -4.57
C THR A 170 -2.59 0.45 -5.21
N ALA A 171 -2.95 0.39 -6.50
CA ALA A 171 -3.28 1.56 -7.33
C ALA A 171 -2.12 2.56 -7.55
N GLY A 172 -0.88 2.12 -7.37
CA GLY A 172 0.33 2.92 -7.65
C GLY A 172 1.41 2.09 -8.31
N GLU A 173 1.86 0.99 -7.65
CA GLU A 173 2.73 -0.02 -8.27
C GLU A 173 1.92 -0.95 -9.18
N GLU A 174 2.54 -1.47 -10.23
CA GLU A 174 1.89 -2.49 -11.04
C GLU A 174 1.59 -3.73 -10.19
N CYS A 175 0.32 -4.13 -10.20
CA CYS A 175 -0.13 -5.40 -9.64
C CYS A 175 -1.29 -5.94 -10.48
N ARG A 176 -1.18 -7.20 -10.88
CA ARG A 176 -2.21 -7.93 -11.63
C ARG A 176 -2.55 -9.18 -10.83
N MET A 177 -3.35 -8.99 -9.79
CA MET A 177 -3.60 -10.00 -8.74
C MET A 177 -3.91 -11.38 -9.33
N GLU A 178 -4.91 -11.46 -10.22
CA GLU A 178 -5.33 -12.74 -10.81
C GLU A 178 -4.27 -13.33 -11.73
N ALA A 179 -3.71 -12.52 -12.65
CA ALA A 179 -2.71 -12.97 -13.61
C ALA A 179 -1.38 -13.38 -12.96
N TRP A 180 -1.07 -12.84 -11.79
CA TRP A 180 0.14 -13.18 -11.03
C TRP A 180 -0.07 -14.34 -10.06
N GLY A 181 -1.33 -14.79 -9.85
CA GLY A 181 -1.66 -15.90 -8.96
C GLY A 181 -1.60 -15.51 -7.48
N LEU A 182 -1.93 -14.26 -7.16
CA LEU A 182 -2.07 -13.83 -5.76
C LEU A 182 -3.41 -14.33 -5.20
N ASP A 183 -3.36 -15.03 -4.05
CA ASP A 183 -4.55 -15.56 -3.38
C ASP A 183 -5.28 -14.49 -2.57
N VAL A 184 -4.55 -13.59 -1.91
CA VAL A 184 -5.10 -12.40 -1.24
C VAL A 184 -4.19 -11.21 -1.49
N TYR A 185 -4.79 -10.10 -1.87
CA TYR A 185 -4.13 -8.80 -1.95
C TYR A 185 -4.93 -7.77 -1.17
N PHE A 186 -4.29 -7.02 -0.29
CA PHE A 186 -4.98 -6.06 0.56
C PHE A 186 -4.30 -4.70 0.62
N THR A 187 -5.08 -3.69 1.00
CA THR A 187 -4.61 -2.31 1.17
C THR A 187 -5.41 -1.56 2.24
N ALA A 188 -5.11 -0.29 2.38
CA ALA A 188 -5.82 0.66 3.22
C ALA A 188 -6.24 1.90 2.41
N SER A 189 -7.37 2.48 2.77
CA SER A 189 -7.99 3.57 2.02
C SER A 189 -7.13 4.82 1.83
N GLN A 190 -6.30 5.18 2.83
CA GLN A 190 -5.55 6.44 2.89
C GLN A 190 -4.24 6.47 2.08
N LYS A 191 -3.99 5.44 1.28
CA LYS A 191 -2.83 5.29 0.41
C LYS A 191 -3.20 5.66 -1.03
N ALA A 192 -2.60 5.01 -2.05
CA ALA A 192 -2.84 5.39 -3.44
C ALA A 192 -4.30 5.18 -3.92
N VAL A 193 -5.12 4.44 -3.17
CA VAL A 193 -6.57 4.41 -3.38
C VAL A 193 -7.20 5.80 -3.16
N GLY A 194 -6.62 6.66 -2.33
CA GLY A 194 -6.98 8.08 -2.26
C GLY A 194 -8.27 8.40 -1.51
N VAL A 195 -8.62 7.61 -0.49
CA VAL A 195 -9.78 7.83 0.38
C VAL A 195 -9.29 8.12 1.80
N PRO A 196 -9.94 9.00 2.58
CA PRO A 196 -9.55 9.24 3.97
C PRO A 196 -9.40 7.96 4.79
N PRO A 197 -8.53 7.96 5.84
CA PRO A 197 -8.30 6.76 6.66
C PRO A 197 -9.59 6.23 7.27
N GLY A 198 -9.78 4.92 7.28
CA GLY A 198 -10.92 4.27 7.94
C GLY A 198 -11.47 3.05 7.20
N LEU A 199 -10.89 2.65 6.07
CA LEU A 199 -11.25 1.41 5.39
C LEU A 199 -10.04 0.47 5.25
N ALA A 200 -10.24 -0.78 5.63
CA ALA A 200 -9.45 -1.94 5.24
C ALA A 200 -10.07 -2.52 3.96
N LEU A 201 -9.27 -2.68 2.91
CA LEU A 201 -9.70 -3.12 1.59
C LEU A 201 -8.95 -4.40 1.21
N LEU A 202 -9.68 -5.46 0.89
CA LEU A 202 -9.10 -6.75 0.48
C LEU A 202 -9.81 -7.27 -0.76
N VAL A 203 -9.06 -8.00 -1.59
CA VAL A 203 -9.65 -8.93 -2.56
C VAL A 203 -9.10 -10.32 -2.25
N VAL A 204 -10.01 -11.28 -2.11
CA VAL A 204 -9.72 -12.67 -1.73
C VAL A 204 -10.06 -13.57 -2.91
N GLY A 205 -9.06 -14.24 -3.45
CA GLY A 205 -9.20 -15.14 -4.59
C GLY A 205 -9.95 -16.44 -4.25
N PRO A 206 -10.46 -17.16 -5.26
CA PRO A 206 -11.21 -18.39 -5.05
C PRO A 206 -10.46 -19.44 -4.22
N HIS A 207 -9.16 -19.64 -4.49
CA HIS A 207 -8.33 -20.60 -3.77
C HIS A 207 -8.22 -20.28 -2.27
N ALA A 208 -8.05 -19.00 -1.91
CA ALA A 208 -8.06 -18.58 -0.51
C ALA A 208 -9.44 -18.75 0.15
N LEU A 209 -10.54 -18.51 -0.58
CA LEU A 209 -11.89 -18.77 -0.08
C LEU A 209 -12.17 -20.26 0.13
N GLU A 210 -11.65 -21.12 -0.72
CA GLU A 210 -11.73 -22.59 -0.53
C GLU A 210 -10.93 -23.02 0.70
N ALA A 211 -9.73 -22.50 0.87
CA ALA A 211 -8.92 -22.76 2.07
C ALA A 211 -9.61 -22.27 3.36
N PHE A 212 -10.26 -21.10 3.31
CA PHE A 212 -11.08 -20.61 4.40
C PHE A 212 -12.24 -21.58 4.75
N LYS A 213 -12.99 -22.04 3.74
CA LYS A 213 -14.10 -23.00 3.94
C LYS A 213 -13.64 -24.35 4.46
N ALA A 214 -12.41 -24.75 4.16
CA ALA A 214 -11.82 -26.01 4.59
C ALA A 214 -11.26 -25.99 6.03
N ARG A 215 -11.33 -24.84 6.73
CA ARG A 215 -10.88 -24.70 8.12
C ARG A 215 -11.59 -25.69 9.04
N LYS A 216 -10.86 -26.14 10.06
CA LYS A 216 -11.36 -27.07 11.09
C LYS A 216 -11.67 -26.37 12.40
N THR A 217 -11.11 -25.17 12.60
CA THR A 217 -11.31 -24.36 13.82
C THR A 217 -12.00 -23.05 13.49
N PRO A 218 -12.80 -22.47 14.41
CA PRO A 218 -13.35 -21.13 14.24
C PRO A 218 -12.24 -20.09 14.03
N VAL A 219 -12.55 -19.02 13.29
CA VAL A 219 -11.65 -17.88 13.18
C VAL A 219 -11.50 -17.21 14.55
N ALA A 220 -10.27 -16.99 15.00
CA ALA A 220 -9.96 -16.43 16.31
C ALA A 220 -10.19 -14.91 16.43
N SER A 221 -10.93 -14.31 15.51
CA SER A 221 -11.32 -12.90 15.52
C SER A 221 -12.79 -12.77 15.18
N TYR A 222 -13.58 -12.21 16.10
CA TYR A 222 -15.01 -12.02 15.88
C TYR A 222 -15.30 -11.02 14.75
N TYR A 223 -14.57 -9.89 14.71
CA TYR A 223 -14.82 -8.84 13.72
C TYR A 223 -14.20 -9.14 12.35
N ALA A 224 -13.04 -9.80 12.31
CA ALA A 224 -12.32 -10.07 11.06
C ALA A 224 -12.77 -11.36 10.35
N ASP A 225 -13.74 -12.11 10.89
CA ASP A 225 -14.19 -13.40 10.36
C ASP A 225 -14.94 -13.24 9.03
N PHE A 226 -14.44 -13.88 7.97
CA PHE A 226 -15.09 -13.88 6.66
C PHE A 226 -16.49 -14.52 6.69
N SER A 227 -16.76 -15.46 7.59
CA SER A 227 -18.09 -16.07 7.68
C SER A 227 -19.20 -15.05 7.94
N ASN A 228 -18.87 -13.97 8.63
CA ASN A 228 -19.79 -12.88 8.94
C ASN A 228 -19.90 -11.86 7.80
N TRP A 229 -18.77 -11.54 7.16
CA TRP A 229 -18.71 -10.45 6.17
C TRP A 229 -18.95 -10.87 4.73
N LEU A 230 -18.60 -12.13 4.37
CA LEU A 230 -18.78 -12.63 3.02
C LEU A 230 -20.24 -12.55 2.55
N PRO A 231 -21.23 -12.99 3.36
CA PRO A 231 -22.64 -12.84 2.97
C PRO A 231 -23.08 -11.38 2.80
N VAL A 232 -22.50 -10.47 3.62
CA VAL A 232 -22.81 -9.03 3.54
C VAL A 232 -22.25 -8.42 2.26
N MET A 233 -20.99 -8.68 1.92
CA MET A 233 -20.38 -8.17 0.69
C MET A 233 -21.12 -8.70 -0.54
N GLN A 234 -21.42 -9.98 -0.58
CA GLN A 234 -22.18 -10.60 -1.67
C GLN A 234 -23.60 -10.04 -1.79
N ALA A 235 -24.26 -9.73 -0.68
CA ALA A 235 -25.57 -9.10 -0.70
C ALA A 235 -25.54 -7.70 -1.33
N TYR A 236 -24.55 -6.86 -0.96
CA TYR A 236 -24.38 -5.54 -1.58
C TYR A 236 -24.10 -5.64 -3.08
N GLU A 237 -23.28 -6.59 -3.51
CA GLU A 237 -23.05 -6.85 -4.93
C GLU A 237 -24.31 -7.28 -5.67
N GLN A 238 -25.20 -8.03 -4.99
CA GLN A 238 -26.52 -8.42 -5.52
C GLN A 238 -27.58 -7.33 -5.37
N ARG A 239 -27.23 -6.14 -4.88
CA ARG A 239 -28.14 -5.02 -4.58
C ARG A 239 -29.20 -5.40 -3.54
N LYS A 240 -28.81 -6.18 -2.53
CA LYS A 240 -29.67 -6.60 -1.43
C LYS A 240 -29.17 -6.03 -0.10
N ALA A 241 -30.10 -5.74 0.80
CA ALA A 241 -29.76 -5.36 2.18
C ALA A 241 -29.22 -6.56 2.96
N ALA A 242 -28.13 -6.34 3.69
CA ALA A 242 -27.59 -7.29 4.66
C ALA A 242 -26.94 -6.55 5.82
N TYR A 243 -26.80 -7.24 6.96
CA TYR A 243 -26.20 -6.65 8.15
C TYR A 243 -25.43 -7.68 8.94
N TYR A 244 -24.23 -7.31 9.33
CA TYR A 244 -23.46 -7.92 10.41
C TYR A 244 -22.87 -6.82 11.29
N GLY A 245 -22.31 -5.80 10.70
CA GLY A 245 -21.80 -4.60 11.37
C GLY A 245 -22.03 -3.37 10.48
N THR A 246 -22.21 -2.21 11.10
CA THR A 246 -22.47 -0.97 10.36
C THR A 246 -21.25 -0.57 9.55
N PRO A 247 -21.36 -0.47 8.21
CA PRO A 247 -20.28 -0.01 7.38
C PRO A 247 -20.00 1.49 7.58
N ALA A 248 -18.81 1.94 7.23
CA ALA A 248 -18.45 3.35 7.27
C ALA A 248 -19.08 4.10 6.07
N VAL A 249 -20.39 4.39 6.15
CA VAL A 249 -21.23 4.86 5.04
C VAL A 249 -20.57 5.98 4.24
N ASN A 250 -20.16 7.06 4.89
CA ASN A 250 -19.57 8.21 4.20
C ASN A 250 -18.21 7.90 3.55
N LEU A 251 -17.42 6.98 4.12
CA LEU A 251 -16.18 6.51 3.50
C LEU A 251 -16.45 5.61 2.29
N ILE A 252 -17.55 4.88 2.26
CA ILE A 252 -17.95 4.10 1.08
C ILE A 252 -18.34 5.03 -0.08
N TYR A 253 -19.03 6.15 0.18
CA TYR A 253 -19.25 7.18 -0.85
C TYR A 253 -17.94 7.75 -1.41
N ALA A 254 -16.97 8.00 -0.52
CA ALA A 254 -15.64 8.43 -0.94
C ALA A 254 -14.91 7.35 -1.74
N LEU A 255 -15.07 6.07 -1.36
CA LEU A 255 -14.47 4.93 -2.06
C LEU A 255 -15.03 4.78 -3.47
N ASP A 256 -16.36 4.83 -3.64
CA ASP A 256 -17.02 4.77 -4.94
C ASP A 256 -16.50 5.88 -5.88
N GLU A 257 -16.41 7.12 -5.39
CA GLU A 257 -15.89 8.24 -6.19
C GLU A 257 -14.41 8.04 -6.55
N SER A 258 -13.58 7.63 -5.61
CA SER A 258 -12.17 7.39 -5.88
C SER A 258 -11.95 6.25 -6.88
N ILE A 259 -12.64 5.13 -6.72
CA ILE A 259 -12.58 4.00 -7.64
C ILE A 259 -13.02 4.42 -9.04
N ARG A 260 -14.12 5.20 -9.14
CA ARG A 260 -14.59 5.73 -10.43
C ARG A 260 -13.52 6.55 -11.14
N GLN A 261 -12.76 7.38 -10.41
CA GLN A 261 -11.65 8.16 -10.98
C GLN A 261 -10.51 7.25 -11.42
N ILE A 262 -10.13 6.26 -10.60
CA ILE A 262 -9.05 5.31 -10.90
C ILE A 262 -9.39 4.49 -12.16
N VAL A 263 -10.61 3.99 -12.25
CA VAL A 263 -11.08 3.21 -13.40
C VAL A 263 -11.16 4.08 -14.66
N ALA A 264 -11.59 5.33 -14.53
CA ALA A 264 -11.61 6.29 -15.65
C ALA A 264 -10.21 6.66 -16.15
N GLU A 265 -9.21 6.74 -15.28
CA GLU A 265 -7.80 6.89 -15.66
C GLU A 265 -7.28 5.62 -16.37
N GLY A 266 -7.73 4.46 -15.93
CA GLY A 266 -7.25 3.15 -16.38
C GLY A 266 -5.97 2.73 -15.64
N MET A 267 -5.90 1.42 -15.24
CA MET A 267 -4.82 0.94 -14.39
C MET A 267 -3.45 1.04 -15.05
N ASP A 268 -3.32 0.74 -16.35
CA ASP A 268 -2.03 0.83 -17.06
C ASP A 268 -1.53 2.29 -17.14
N ALA A 269 -2.40 3.23 -17.43
CA ALA A 269 -2.07 4.66 -17.44
C ALA A 269 -1.66 5.13 -16.03
N ARG A 270 -2.38 4.66 -15.00
CA ARG A 270 -2.11 5.00 -13.62
C ARG A 270 -0.76 4.45 -13.13
N PHE A 271 -0.42 3.21 -13.44
CA PHE A 271 0.90 2.63 -13.13
C PHE A 271 2.01 3.41 -13.83
N ARG A 272 1.83 3.71 -15.12
CA ARG A 272 2.79 4.52 -15.89
C ARG A 272 2.99 5.90 -15.27
N ARG A 273 1.92 6.60 -14.89
CA ARG A 273 2.00 7.93 -14.26
C ARG A 273 2.79 7.88 -12.95
N HIS A 274 2.49 6.92 -12.06
CA HIS A 274 3.24 6.77 -10.81
C HIS A 274 4.71 6.45 -11.05
N LYS A 275 5.01 5.58 -12.01
CA LYS A 275 6.39 5.23 -12.38
C LYS A 275 7.17 6.46 -12.85
N ILE A 276 6.59 7.28 -13.74
CA ILE A 276 7.25 8.49 -14.26
C ILE A 276 7.43 9.52 -13.14
N ILE A 277 6.38 9.82 -12.36
CA ILE A 277 6.48 10.79 -11.25
C ILE A 277 7.47 10.32 -10.18
N GLY A 278 7.43 9.03 -9.81
CA GLY A 278 8.39 8.45 -8.86
C GLY A 278 9.83 8.57 -9.36
N SER A 279 10.09 8.22 -10.62
CA SER A 279 11.40 8.37 -11.24
C SER A 279 11.86 9.83 -11.31
N ALA A 280 10.95 10.75 -11.59
CA ALA A 280 11.24 12.19 -11.65
C ALA A 280 11.68 12.73 -10.27
N ILE A 281 10.95 12.40 -9.21
CA ILE A 281 11.33 12.79 -7.84
C ILE A 281 12.70 12.20 -7.48
N LYS A 282 12.94 10.93 -7.75
CA LYS A 282 14.22 10.25 -7.46
C LYS A 282 15.39 10.88 -8.23
N SER A 283 15.18 11.23 -9.50
CA SER A 283 16.19 11.94 -10.29
C SER A 283 16.52 13.29 -9.64
N GLY A 284 15.51 14.03 -9.19
CA GLY A 284 15.71 15.28 -8.45
C GLY A 284 16.45 15.06 -7.12
N LEU A 285 16.09 14.05 -6.33
CA LEU A 285 16.79 13.71 -5.10
C LEU A 285 18.26 13.38 -5.35
N ALA A 286 18.55 12.56 -6.38
CA ALA A 286 19.92 12.20 -6.76
C ALA A 286 20.74 13.44 -7.18
N ALA A 287 20.16 14.37 -7.94
CA ALA A 287 20.78 15.64 -8.32
C ALA A 287 21.11 16.52 -7.10
N LEU A 288 20.33 16.42 -6.02
CA LEU A 288 20.60 17.09 -4.75
C LEU A 288 21.62 16.33 -3.87
N GLY A 289 22.20 15.23 -4.34
CA GLY A 289 23.15 14.40 -3.59
C GLY A 289 22.51 13.49 -2.54
N LEU A 290 21.18 13.32 -2.56
CA LEU A 290 20.45 12.48 -1.62
C LEU A 290 20.45 11.02 -2.10
N LYS A 291 20.96 10.11 -1.26
CA LYS A 291 21.01 8.67 -1.57
C LYS A 291 19.74 7.99 -1.07
N GLU A 292 19.18 7.11 -1.90
CA GLU A 292 18.04 6.30 -1.49
C GLU A 292 18.44 5.18 -0.51
N VAL A 293 17.45 4.73 0.30
CA VAL A 293 17.60 3.53 1.16
C VAL A 293 17.60 2.25 0.29
N PRO A 294 16.73 2.09 -0.71
CA PRO A 294 16.87 1.00 -1.67
C PRO A 294 18.24 1.01 -2.35
N VAL A 295 18.90 -0.16 -2.36
CA VAL A 295 20.30 -0.29 -2.80
C VAL A 295 20.51 -0.20 -4.32
N ARG A 296 19.43 -0.33 -5.11
CA ARG A 296 19.45 -0.22 -6.58
C ARG A 296 18.06 0.17 -7.11
N PRO A 297 17.98 0.77 -8.30
CA PRO A 297 16.71 1.27 -8.88
C PRO A 297 15.61 0.20 -9.02
N GLU A 298 15.98 -1.04 -9.34
CA GLU A 298 15.06 -2.14 -9.60
C GLU A 298 14.26 -2.57 -8.38
N VAL A 299 14.75 -2.26 -7.17
CA VAL A 299 14.06 -2.53 -5.92
C VAL A 299 13.53 -1.27 -5.25
N SER A 300 13.55 -0.13 -5.95
CA SER A 300 13.05 1.14 -5.43
C SER A 300 11.61 1.41 -5.91
N ALA A 301 10.67 1.51 -4.96
CA ALA A 301 9.24 1.66 -5.23
C ALA A 301 8.90 2.95 -5.99
N CYS A 302 7.88 2.93 -6.85
CA CYS A 302 7.41 4.13 -7.55
C CYS A 302 6.36 4.94 -6.77
N THR A 303 5.93 4.48 -5.60
CA THR A 303 4.90 5.14 -4.77
C THR A 303 5.46 5.96 -3.62
N LEU A 304 6.71 5.72 -3.24
CA LEU A 304 7.43 6.53 -2.25
C LEU A 304 8.94 6.47 -2.49
N SER A 305 9.66 7.48 -1.99
CA SER A 305 11.11 7.53 -1.90
C SER A 305 11.53 7.58 -0.43
N CYS A 306 12.51 6.77 -0.06
CA CYS A 306 13.18 6.81 1.23
C CYS A 306 14.61 7.28 0.99
N ALA A 307 14.99 8.44 1.50
CA ALA A 307 16.30 9.05 1.25
C ALA A 307 17.04 9.39 2.54
N TYR A 308 18.33 9.05 2.60
CA TYR A 308 19.17 9.43 3.71
C TYR A 308 19.36 10.94 3.79
N PHE A 309 19.47 11.46 5.00
CA PHE A 309 20.01 12.81 5.18
C PHE A 309 21.48 12.81 4.72
N PRO A 310 21.91 13.84 3.97
CA PRO A 310 23.31 13.90 3.56
C PRO A 310 24.20 14.30 4.76
N GLU A 311 25.49 14.13 4.62
CA GLU A 311 26.46 14.45 5.69
C GLU A 311 26.31 15.90 6.16
N GLY A 312 26.24 16.09 7.49
CA GLY A 312 26.04 17.40 8.12
C GLY A 312 24.61 17.89 8.17
N VAL A 313 23.64 17.15 7.62
CA VAL A 313 22.21 17.45 7.67
C VAL A 313 21.46 16.39 8.44
N ASP A 314 20.48 16.80 9.22
CA ASP A 314 19.64 15.92 10.02
C ASP A 314 18.13 16.21 9.80
N ALA A 315 17.29 15.78 10.74
CA ALA A 315 15.84 15.95 10.69
C ALA A 315 15.39 17.43 10.68
N GLN A 316 16.26 18.41 10.91
CA GLN A 316 15.94 19.84 10.75
C GLN A 316 15.52 20.15 9.31
N LEU A 317 16.01 19.37 8.32
CA LEU A 317 15.57 19.49 6.92
C LEU A 317 14.04 19.39 6.79
N LEU A 318 13.40 18.50 7.54
CA LEU A 318 11.93 18.33 7.50
C LEU A 318 11.21 19.59 7.97
N GLY A 319 11.76 20.29 8.98
CA GLY A 319 11.26 21.58 9.42
C GLY A 319 11.38 22.66 8.34
N LYS A 320 12.53 22.73 7.66
CA LYS A 320 12.76 23.67 6.56
C LYS A 320 11.84 23.46 5.36
N VAL A 321 11.52 22.21 5.06
CA VAL A 321 10.54 21.85 4.03
C VAL A 321 9.12 22.22 4.45
N LYS A 322 8.77 21.96 5.74
CA LYS A 322 7.47 22.33 6.29
C LYS A 322 7.23 23.85 6.31
N ASP A 323 8.27 24.65 6.59
CA ASP A 323 8.19 26.11 6.53
C ASP A 323 7.79 26.63 5.13
N GLN A 324 7.92 25.79 4.10
CA GLN A 324 7.48 26.05 2.72
C GLN A 324 6.10 25.45 2.40
N GLY A 325 5.37 24.93 3.39
CA GLY A 325 4.04 24.37 3.23
C GLY A 325 4.03 22.93 2.69
N ILE A 326 5.13 22.17 2.81
CA ILE A 326 5.20 20.77 2.37
C ILE A 326 5.58 19.89 3.55
N VAL A 327 4.80 18.82 3.79
CA VAL A 327 5.00 17.92 4.91
C VAL A 327 5.59 16.61 4.43
N LEU A 328 6.77 16.27 4.95
CA LEU A 328 7.47 14.99 4.74
C LEU A 328 7.41 14.11 5.99
N ALA A 329 7.66 12.81 5.84
CA ALA A 329 7.71 11.87 6.95
C ALA A 329 9.15 11.56 7.37
N GLY A 330 9.40 11.50 8.67
CA GLY A 330 10.66 10.98 9.20
C GLY A 330 10.79 9.46 9.01
N GLY A 331 11.96 8.92 9.35
CA GLY A 331 12.25 7.50 9.25
C GLY A 331 11.37 6.62 10.15
N LEU A 332 11.16 5.36 9.73
CA LEU A 332 10.35 4.37 10.45
C LEU A 332 11.15 3.11 10.80
N HIS A 333 12.05 2.66 9.92
CA HIS A 333 12.85 1.45 10.13
C HIS A 333 13.80 1.61 11.34
N ALA A 334 13.73 0.68 12.30
CA ALA A 334 14.40 0.82 13.61
C ALA A 334 15.90 1.09 13.49
N ALA A 335 16.61 0.38 12.60
CA ALA A 335 18.07 0.48 12.47
C ALA A 335 18.57 1.84 11.93
N ILE A 336 17.70 2.59 11.23
CA ILE A 336 18.10 3.85 10.55
C ILE A 336 17.15 5.01 10.81
N LYS A 337 16.21 4.87 11.76
CA LYS A 337 15.07 5.78 11.99
C LYS A 337 15.44 7.27 12.00
N THR A 338 16.58 7.65 12.54
CA THR A 338 17.02 9.04 12.66
C THR A 338 17.88 9.51 11.49
N ARG A 339 18.21 8.64 10.54
CA ARG A 339 19.18 8.90 9.47
C ARG A 339 18.57 9.17 8.10
N TYR A 340 17.24 9.06 7.95
CA TYR A 340 16.56 9.19 6.67
C TYR A 340 15.16 9.78 6.83
N PHE A 341 14.60 10.19 5.72
CA PHE A 341 13.22 10.67 5.60
C PHE A 341 12.50 9.97 4.43
N ARG A 342 11.18 10.17 4.38
CA ARG A 342 10.33 9.54 3.37
C ARG A 342 9.48 10.58 2.66
N VAL A 343 9.41 10.47 1.34
CA VAL A 343 8.55 11.26 0.46
C VAL A 343 7.50 10.33 -0.13
N GLY A 344 6.24 10.50 0.21
CA GLY A 344 5.13 9.78 -0.42
C GLY A 344 4.72 10.49 -1.70
N HIS A 345 4.61 9.75 -2.79
CA HIS A 345 4.22 10.28 -4.09
C HIS A 345 3.25 9.32 -4.81
N MET A 346 2.11 9.09 -4.17
CA MET A 346 1.08 8.16 -4.63
C MET A 346 -0.31 8.80 -4.69
N GLY A 347 -1.23 8.13 -5.37
CA GLY A 347 -2.63 8.54 -5.47
C GLY A 347 -2.87 9.67 -6.45
N ALA A 348 -3.40 10.80 -5.99
CA ALA A 348 -3.74 11.96 -6.81
C ALA A 348 -2.54 12.90 -7.07
N ILE A 349 -1.31 12.44 -6.88
CA ILE A 349 -0.10 13.23 -7.11
C ILE A 349 -0.01 13.75 -8.54
N THR A 350 0.46 14.98 -8.68
CA THR A 350 0.63 15.68 -9.95
C THR A 350 2.10 15.98 -10.26
N PRO A 351 2.45 16.29 -11.52
CA PRO A 351 3.78 16.81 -11.86
C PRO A 351 4.17 18.07 -11.06
N GLY A 352 3.20 18.95 -10.78
CA GLY A 352 3.41 20.15 -9.98
C GLY A 352 3.83 19.82 -8.54
N ASP A 353 3.25 18.80 -7.94
CA ASP A 353 3.62 18.36 -6.59
C ASP A 353 5.05 17.79 -6.55
N ALA A 354 5.47 17.07 -7.61
CA ALA A 354 6.83 16.56 -7.73
C ALA A 354 7.86 17.70 -7.80
N LEU A 355 7.59 18.71 -8.60
CA LEU A 355 8.46 19.91 -8.69
C LEU A 355 8.48 20.67 -7.36
N ALA A 356 7.33 20.84 -6.72
CA ALA A 356 7.21 21.53 -5.44
C ALA A 356 8.04 20.85 -4.34
N VAL A 357 7.94 19.53 -4.19
CA VAL A 357 8.67 18.81 -3.14
C VAL A 357 10.18 18.83 -3.35
N VAL A 358 10.65 18.67 -4.61
CA VAL A 358 12.09 18.72 -4.91
C VAL A 358 12.63 20.13 -4.71
N GLY A 359 11.89 21.16 -5.15
CA GLY A 359 12.27 22.55 -4.93
C GLY A 359 12.33 22.94 -3.45
N ALA A 360 11.39 22.42 -2.64
CA ALA A 360 11.40 22.65 -1.19
C ALA A 360 12.58 21.95 -0.49
N LEU A 361 12.92 20.74 -0.91
CA LEU A 361 14.10 20.03 -0.41
C LEU A 361 15.39 20.77 -0.78
N GLU A 362 15.52 21.21 -2.04
CA GLU A 362 16.65 21.98 -2.50
C GLU A 362 16.83 23.25 -1.66
N LYS A 363 15.76 24.04 -1.50
CA LYS A 363 15.81 25.23 -0.66
C LYS A 363 16.14 24.91 0.79
N GLY A 364 15.55 23.86 1.38
CA GLY A 364 15.82 23.44 2.74
C GLY A 364 17.29 23.07 2.97
N LEU A 365 17.92 22.38 2.00
CA LEU A 365 19.34 22.04 2.02
C LEU A 365 20.22 23.28 1.97
N VAL A 366 19.91 24.23 1.09
CA VAL A 366 20.61 25.53 1.02
C VAL A 366 20.49 26.30 2.33
N ASP A 367 19.31 26.37 2.93
CA ASP A 367 19.05 27.07 4.20
C ASP A 367 19.83 26.43 5.39
N LEU A 368 20.22 25.15 5.28
CA LEU A 368 21.06 24.44 6.24
C LEU A 368 22.55 24.49 5.89
N GLY A 369 22.93 25.22 4.83
CA GLY A 369 24.33 25.37 4.41
C GLY A 369 24.90 24.17 3.65
N TYR A 370 24.06 23.22 3.23
CA TYR A 370 24.50 22.09 2.41
C TYR A 370 24.76 22.56 0.96
N PRO A 371 25.90 22.17 0.36
CA PRO A 371 26.28 22.66 -0.97
C PRO A 371 25.43 22.00 -2.07
N VAL A 372 24.45 22.70 -2.59
CA VAL A 372 23.63 22.30 -3.74
C VAL A 372 23.65 23.38 -4.79
N GLU A 373 23.69 22.99 -6.05
CA GLU A 373 23.47 23.92 -7.16
C GLU A 373 21.97 24.22 -7.28
N ARG A 374 21.62 25.51 -7.14
CA ARG A 374 20.21 25.96 -7.15
C ARG A 374 19.57 25.70 -8.50
N GLY A 375 18.38 25.15 -8.48
CA GLY A 375 17.59 24.82 -9.66
C GLY A 375 17.93 23.45 -10.28
N TRP A 376 19.01 22.79 -9.85
CA TRP A 376 19.44 21.54 -10.48
C TRP A 376 18.48 20.39 -10.17
N GLY A 377 18.08 20.20 -8.90
CA GLY A 377 17.10 19.17 -8.54
C GLY A 377 15.79 19.32 -9.30
N VAL A 378 15.27 20.56 -9.39
CA VAL A 378 14.05 20.87 -10.14
C VAL A 378 14.22 20.60 -11.64
N ALA A 379 15.36 20.98 -12.23
CA ALA A 379 15.63 20.76 -13.65
C ALA A 379 15.70 19.26 -14.00
N GLU A 380 16.36 18.43 -13.18
CA GLU A 380 16.44 16.99 -13.40
C GLU A 380 15.05 16.34 -13.23
N THR A 381 14.24 16.78 -12.25
CA THR A 381 12.86 16.33 -12.10
C THR A 381 12.04 16.64 -13.35
N GLN A 382 12.17 17.86 -13.88
CA GLN A 382 11.41 18.32 -15.05
C GLN A 382 11.75 17.53 -16.33
N LYS A 383 13.01 17.11 -16.51
CA LYS A 383 13.42 16.29 -17.65
C LYS A 383 12.65 14.98 -17.73
N ILE A 384 12.48 14.29 -16.60
CA ILE A 384 11.76 13.01 -16.56
C ILE A 384 10.25 13.23 -16.68
N LEU A 385 9.71 14.30 -16.08
CA LEU A 385 8.27 14.63 -16.22
C LEU A 385 7.84 14.92 -17.65
N ALA A 386 8.76 15.27 -18.55
CA ALA A 386 8.48 15.45 -19.97
C ALA A 386 8.06 14.16 -20.70
N GLU A 387 8.18 12.99 -20.04
CA GLU A 387 7.75 11.68 -20.57
C GLU A 387 6.24 11.37 -20.28
N LEU A 388 5.56 12.21 -19.47
CA LEU A 388 4.15 12.09 -19.19
C LEU A 388 3.31 12.55 -20.39
#